data_e2f073515bd396e24e95cd32eaf9a2d2
#
_entry.id   e2f073515bd396e24e95cd32eaf9a2d2
#
_cell.length_a   1.000
_cell.length_b   1.000
_cell.length_c   1.000
_cell.angle_alpha   90.00
_cell.angle_beta   90.00
_cell.angle_gamma   90.00
#
_symmetry.space_group_name_H-M   'P 1'
#
loop_
_entity.id
_entity.type
_entity.pdbx_description
1 polymer ?
#
loop_
_entity_poly.entity_id
_entity_poly.type
_entity_poly.pdbx_seq_one_letter_code
_entity_poly.pdbx_strand_id
1 'polypeptide(L)'
;VQQALEKVNAYEYFVPVRARWNYLTKNEEGKEVNDGVLHLKKDVGDALNKALEALEESNPDKLTGVLTNVNFNRTIGKNKNALNDEKLIEFIIHFNKVVLTDDRFEFPDILGAAYEYLIKYFADSAGKKGGEFYTPNEVVKLMVNILEPAKEATIYDPTCGSGGMLIEAKNYVESRYGDASRLSFAGQESNGTTWSLCKMNMLFHDIFDAEILQGDTVADPQHVENGELKRFDIVIANPPFSENYSDIKNHRDRFHFWMPKKKKADFMFVQHMVSVLKDDGRMAVVMPHGVLFRGSEEKSMRQWLVERGYLEAVIGLPSGLFYGTGIPASVLVINKKGAGSRNKVLFINADREYKEGKNQNKLRPEDIAKVSYIYKHKENLAGYARNISKDDLEKEDYNFNIRRYVDNSPPAEPQDVKAHLHGGIPTIEVDDLQAYWTNYPNVRKELFEPLKVDYSQFTNVITAKEDLKTHLLAHTDVLGKRNEYEACVNKWWKSNIAKLEALPTKKNIFDLRKNFSVSIAQDFSQLGILDLHKSRGAFAAYWSSLETDLKSVAASGWNAELIPAE
;
A
#
# COMPACT_ATOMS: atom_id res chain seq x y z
N VAL A 1 -7.34 -41.56 -0.07
CA VAL A 1 -6.60 -40.35 0.32
C VAL A 1 -5.11 -40.69 0.48
N GLN A 2 -4.72 -41.68 1.30
CA GLN A 2 -3.30 -42.05 1.52
C GLN A 2 -2.55 -42.43 0.23
N GLN A 3 -3.16 -43.23 -0.66
CA GLN A 3 -2.58 -43.62 -1.97
C GLN A 3 -2.49 -42.45 -2.97
N ALA A 4 -3.31 -41.41 -2.81
CA ALA A 4 -3.23 -40.20 -3.63
C ALA A 4 -2.11 -39.25 -3.14
N LEU A 5 -1.86 -39.21 -1.84
CA LEU A 5 -0.77 -38.44 -1.23
C LEU A 5 0.64 -38.98 -1.55
N GLU A 6 0.71 -40.25 -2.00
CA GLU A 6 1.96 -40.91 -2.40
C GLU A 6 2.35 -40.69 -3.87
N LYS A 7 1.49 -40.06 -4.68
CA LYS A 7 1.84 -39.69 -6.05
C LYS A 7 2.53 -38.33 -6.07
N VAL A 8 3.81 -38.34 -6.34
CA VAL A 8 4.69 -37.14 -6.39
C VAL A 8 4.14 -35.99 -7.26
N ASN A 9 3.25 -36.27 -8.21
CA ASN A 9 2.69 -35.26 -9.14
C ASN A 9 1.19 -34.98 -8.92
N ALA A 10 0.61 -35.39 -7.78
CA ALA A 10 -0.80 -35.14 -7.51
C ALA A 10 -1.10 -33.80 -6.86
N TYR A 11 -0.09 -33.15 -6.30
CA TYR A 11 -0.16 -31.88 -5.59
C TYR A 11 1.01 -30.98 -5.98
N GLU A 12 0.88 -29.69 -5.77
CA GLU A 12 1.93 -28.68 -5.99
C GLU A 12 3.21 -28.99 -5.18
N TYR A 13 3.05 -29.61 -4.01
CA TYR A 13 4.14 -29.99 -3.10
C TYR A 13 3.97 -31.42 -2.63
N PHE A 14 5.07 -32.16 -2.64
CA PHE A 14 5.11 -33.47 -1.98
C PHE A 14 5.44 -33.31 -0.50
N VAL A 15 4.59 -33.84 0.37
CA VAL A 15 4.81 -33.80 1.84
C VAL A 15 5.28 -35.19 2.33
N PRO A 16 6.58 -35.35 2.62
CA PRO A 16 7.11 -36.61 3.11
C PRO A 16 6.53 -36.94 4.49
N VAL A 17 6.49 -38.24 4.84
CA VAL A 17 5.87 -38.73 6.09
C VAL A 17 6.33 -37.95 7.33
N ARG A 18 7.63 -37.69 7.43
CA ARG A 18 8.24 -36.96 8.56
C ARG A 18 7.72 -35.52 8.70
N ALA A 19 7.29 -34.88 7.62
CA ALA A 19 6.79 -33.51 7.62
C ALA A 19 5.26 -33.41 7.69
N ARG A 20 4.54 -34.55 7.70
CA ARG A 20 3.08 -34.55 7.80
C ARG A 20 2.63 -34.18 9.20
N TRP A 21 1.57 -33.36 9.28
CA TRP A 21 1.00 -32.94 10.56
C TRP A 21 0.64 -34.12 11.47
N ASN A 22 0.06 -35.19 10.91
CA ASN A 22 -0.26 -36.41 11.64
C ASN A 22 0.99 -37.08 12.24
N TYR A 23 2.14 -37.02 11.57
CA TYR A 23 3.39 -37.52 12.11
C TYR A 23 3.91 -36.65 13.27
N LEU A 24 3.74 -35.32 13.15
CA LEU A 24 4.14 -34.38 14.21
C LEU A 24 3.26 -34.49 15.45
N THR A 25 1.96 -34.67 15.27
CA THR A 25 0.95 -34.69 16.35
C THR A 25 0.51 -36.08 16.79
N LYS A 26 0.71 -37.10 15.94
CA LYS A 26 0.24 -38.48 16.08
C LYS A 26 -1.21 -38.69 16.49
N ASN A 27 -2.05 -38.48 15.51
CA ASN A 27 -3.38 -39.04 15.47
C ASN A 27 -3.56 -39.80 14.15
N GLU A 28 -2.98 -41.00 14.00
CA GLU A 28 -3.47 -41.94 13.01
C GLU A 28 -4.61 -42.74 13.62
N GLU A 29 -5.85 -42.40 13.25
CA GLU A 29 -7.08 -43.18 13.45
C GLU A 29 -7.14 -44.00 14.77
N GLY A 30 -6.99 -43.31 15.93
CA GLY A 30 -7.23 -43.95 17.23
C GLY A 30 -6.14 -44.89 17.75
N LYS A 31 -4.98 -44.97 17.13
CA LYS A 31 -3.79 -45.68 17.68
C LYS A 31 -2.78 -44.66 18.19
N GLU A 32 -2.58 -44.63 19.50
CA GLU A 32 -1.41 -43.97 20.12
C GLU A 32 -0.13 -44.73 19.67
N VAL A 33 0.52 -44.19 18.66
CA VAL A 33 1.87 -44.61 18.30
C VAL A 33 2.85 -43.67 18.96
N ASN A 34 3.68 -44.12 19.86
CA ASN A 34 4.52 -43.31 20.77
C ASN A 34 5.76 -42.61 20.16
N ASP A 35 5.83 -42.32 18.86
CA ASP A 35 7.02 -41.79 18.20
C ASP A 35 6.88 -40.38 17.57
N GLY A 36 5.76 -39.66 17.74
CA GLY A 36 5.55 -38.31 17.21
C GLY A 36 6.33 -37.24 17.99
N VAL A 37 6.55 -36.14 17.32
CA VAL A 37 7.31 -35.00 17.88
C VAL A 37 6.67 -34.50 19.17
N LEU A 38 5.34 -34.53 19.27
CA LEU A 38 4.58 -34.11 20.46
C LEU A 38 4.91 -34.95 21.71
N HIS A 39 5.36 -36.19 21.55
CA HIS A 39 5.68 -37.10 22.63
C HIS A 39 7.18 -37.13 22.99
N LEU A 40 8.00 -36.38 22.28
CA LEU A 40 9.42 -36.22 22.61
C LEU A 40 9.57 -35.42 23.91
N LYS A 41 10.45 -35.90 24.80
CA LYS A 41 10.82 -35.20 26.02
C LYS A 41 12.00 -34.24 25.84
N LYS A 42 12.76 -34.41 24.75
CA LYS A 42 13.94 -33.63 24.38
C LYS A 42 14.08 -33.61 22.86
N ASP A 43 14.85 -32.64 22.38
CA ASP A 43 15.21 -32.51 20.95
C ASP A 43 14.03 -32.26 20.01
N VAL A 44 12.95 -31.62 20.50
CA VAL A 44 11.75 -31.25 19.72
C VAL A 44 12.14 -30.32 18.58
N GLY A 45 12.99 -29.33 18.83
CA GLY A 45 13.48 -28.41 17.82
C GLY A 45 14.26 -29.10 16.70
N ASP A 46 15.05 -30.14 17.02
CA ASP A 46 15.79 -30.94 16.05
C ASP A 46 14.85 -31.77 15.15
N ALA A 47 13.80 -32.33 15.75
CA ALA A 47 12.80 -33.08 15.01
C ALA A 47 12.00 -32.18 14.05
N LEU A 48 11.66 -30.95 14.45
CA LEU A 48 11.02 -29.95 13.59
C LEU A 48 11.96 -29.50 12.46
N ASN A 49 13.22 -29.22 12.74
CA ASN A 49 14.22 -28.89 11.71
C ASN A 49 14.34 -30.00 10.67
N LYS A 50 14.43 -31.27 11.09
CA LYS A 50 14.46 -32.42 10.19
C LYS A 50 13.17 -32.61 9.37
N ALA A 51 12.03 -32.18 9.89
CA ALA A 51 10.79 -32.16 9.13
C ALA A 51 10.82 -31.10 8.01
N LEU A 52 11.34 -29.92 8.31
CA LEU A 52 11.53 -28.85 7.32
C LEU A 52 12.57 -29.24 6.25
N GLU A 53 13.70 -29.83 6.65
CA GLU A 53 14.70 -30.37 5.72
C GLU A 53 14.10 -31.41 4.77
N ALA A 54 13.36 -32.38 5.30
CA ALA A 54 12.71 -33.41 4.48
C ALA A 54 11.69 -32.83 3.50
N LEU A 55 10.94 -31.80 3.89
CA LEU A 55 10.01 -31.10 3.02
C LEU A 55 10.74 -30.36 1.88
N GLU A 56 11.83 -29.68 2.21
CA GLU A 56 12.66 -28.97 1.24
C GLU A 56 13.36 -29.91 0.26
N GLU A 57 14.00 -30.99 0.76
CA GLU A 57 14.64 -32.01 -0.06
C GLU A 57 13.66 -32.71 -1.02
N SER A 58 12.40 -32.84 -0.62
CA SER A 58 11.35 -33.45 -1.44
C SER A 58 10.78 -32.50 -2.50
N ASN A 59 11.09 -31.19 -2.43
CA ASN A 59 10.60 -30.16 -3.35
C ASN A 59 11.74 -29.19 -3.72
N PRO A 60 12.87 -29.68 -4.27
CA PRO A 60 14.07 -28.87 -4.45
C PRO A 60 13.87 -27.69 -5.40
N ASP A 61 13.05 -27.84 -6.44
CA ASP A 61 12.82 -26.78 -7.44
C ASP A 61 12.10 -25.54 -6.85
N LYS A 62 11.34 -25.73 -5.77
CA LYS A 62 10.50 -24.69 -5.19
C LYS A 62 10.98 -24.18 -3.82
N LEU A 63 11.55 -25.06 -2.99
CA LEU A 63 11.79 -24.80 -1.58
C LEU A 63 13.27 -24.75 -1.17
N THR A 64 14.23 -25.00 -2.08
CA THR A 64 15.65 -25.02 -1.74
C THR A 64 16.08 -23.74 -1.00
N GLY A 65 16.62 -23.88 0.21
CA GLY A 65 17.10 -22.80 1.07
C GLY A 65 15.99 -21.96 1.71
N VAL A 66 14.71 -22.30 1.51
CA VAL A 66 13.58 -21.52 2.03
C VAL A 66 13.26 -21.89 3.48
N LEU A 67 13.06 -23.18 3.74
CA LEU A 67 12.62 -23.67 5.04
C LEU A 67 13.79 -23.90 6.01
N THR A 68 14.94 -24.33 5.51
CA THR A 68 16.15 -24.57 6.30
C THR A 68 16.77 -23.31 6.89
N ASN A 69 16.38 -22.13 6.45
CA ASN A 69 16.68 -20.86 7.13
C ASN A 69 15.95 -20.69 8.47
N VAL A 70 14.89 -21.47 8.72
CA VAL A 70 14.20 -21.54 10.02
C VAL A 70 14.92 -22.56 10.89
N ASN A 71 15.42 -22.13 12.06
CA ASN A 71 16.10 -23.00 13.01
C ASN A 71 15.43 -22.90 14.38
N PHE A 72 14.68 -23.95 14.76
CA PHE A 72 14.00 -24.04 16.05
C PHE A 72 14.99 -24.18 17.23
N ASN A 73 16.25 -24.55 16.98
CA ASN A 73 17.30 -24.62 17.96
C ASN A 73 18.17 -23.35 18.02
N ARG A 74 17.72 -22.24 17.44
CA ARG A 74 18.44 -20.97 17.49
C ARG A 74 18.74 -20.57 18.94
N THR A 75 19.99 -20.26 19.24
CA THR A 75 20.43 -19.83 20.58
C THR A 75 20.36 -18.31 20.73
N ILE A 76 19.95 -17.86 21.92
CA ILE A 76 20.05 -16.48 22.38
C ILE A 76 21.12 -16.41 23.45
N GLY A 77 22.21 -15.66 23.18
CA GLY A 77 23.34 -15.55 24.09
C GLY A 77 24.16 -16.85 24.22
N LYS A 78 24.91 -16.99 25.31
CA LYS A 78 25.71 -18.20 25.53
C LYS A 78 24.82 -19.34 26.06
N ASN A 79 24.51 -20.32 25.22
CA ASN A 79 23.92 -21.63 25.60
C ASN A 79 22.42 -21.65 26.00
N LYS A 80 21.56 -20.73 25.53
CA LYS A 80 20.11 -20.82 25.78
C LYS A 80 19.36 -20.81 24.46
N ASN A 81 18.57 -21.85 24.17
CA ASN A 81 17.69 -21.87 23.03
C ASN A 81 16.63 -20.76 23.15
N ALA A 82 16.33 -20.12 22.04
CA ALA A 82 15.28 -19.09 21.93
C ALA A 82 13.91 -19.66 22.34
N LEU A 83 13.64 -20.90 21.90
CA LEU A 83 12.47 -21.69 22.25
C LEU A 83 12.97 -22.97 22.90
N ASN A 84 12.46 -23.33 24.10
CA ASN A 84 12.70 -24.62 24.71
C ASN A 84 11.70 -25.66 24.20
N ASP A 85 11.97 -26.94 24.44
CA ASP A 85 11.13 -28.03 23.97
C ASP A 85 9.68 -27.93 24.47
N GLU A 86 9.48 -27.48 25.71
CA GLU A 86 8.14 -27.30 26.31
C GLU A 86 7.31 -26.29 25.50
N LYS A 87 7.88 -25.12 25.13
CA LYS A 87 7.21 -24.12 24.32
C LYS A 87 6.94 -24.59 22.89
N LEU A 88 7.83 -25.39 22.31
CA LEU A 88 7.60 -25.98 20.99
C LEU A 88 6.44 -26.98 21.03
N ILE A 89 6.34 -27.77 22.08
CA ILE A 89 5.21 -28.69 22.31
C ILE A 89 3.90 -27.90 22.49
N GLU A 90 3.90 -26.85 23.34
CA GLU A 90 2.74 -25.97 23.50
C GLU A 90 2.29 -25.36 22.17
N PHE A 91 3.23 -24.95 21.34
CA PHE A 91 2.98 -24.41 20.00
C PHE A 91 2.30 -25.44 19.10
N ILE A 92 2.81 -26.69 19.03
CA ILE A 92 2.21 -27.77 18.26
C ILE A 92 0.79 -28.07 18.77
N ILE A 93 0.59 -28.16 20.08
CA ILE A 93 -0.73 -28.39 20.69
C ILE A 93 -1.71 -27.26 20.33
N HIS A 94 -1.23 -26.02 20.35
CA HIS A 94 -2.05 -24.87 20.01
C HIS A 94 -2.54 -24.93 18.55
N PHE A 95 -1.62 -25.15 17.62
CA PHE A 95 -1.97 -25.28 16.19
C PHE A 95 -2.84 -26.49 15.90
N ASN A 96 -2.69 -27.59 16.65
CA ASN A 96 -3.53 -28.77 16.47
C ASN A 96 -5.01 -28.54 16.81
N LYS A 97 -5.34 -27.43 17.48
CA LYS A 97 -6.73 -27.02 17.74
C LYS A 97 -7.35 -26.23 16.59
N VAL A 98 -6.54 -25.72 15.68
CA VAL A 98 -6.97 -24.92 14.55
C VAL A 98 -7.20 -25.85 13.35
N VAL A 99 -8.42 -25.87 12.85
CA VAL A 99 -8.75 -26.67 11.66
C VAL A 99 -8.40 -25.83 10.42
N LEU A 100 -7.30 -26.19 9.76
CA LEU A 100 -6.80 -25.53 8.55
C LEU A 100 -7.22 -26.36 7.30
N THR A 101 -8.50 -26.31 6.95
CA THR A 101 -9.06 -26.97 5.75
C THR A 101 -9.87 -25.97 4.94
N ASP A 102 -9.86 -26.12 3.62
CA ASP A 102 -10.48 -25.18 2.68
C ASP A 102 -11.97 -24.93 2.94
N ASP A 103 -12.67 -25.95 3.43
CA ASP A 103 -14.10 -25.88 3.79
C ASP A 103 -14.39 -25.08 5.07
N ARG A 104 -13.34 -24.74 5.84
CA ARG A 104 -13.43 -23.96 7.08
C ARG A 104 -12.91 -22.56 6.96
N PHE A 105 -12.35 -22.20 5.81
CA PHE A 105 -11.83 -20.86 5.58
C PHE A 105 -12.97 -19.89 5.22
N GLU A 106 -12.96 -18.71 5.86
CA GLU A 106 -13.94 -17.65 5.57
C GLU A 106 -13.78 -17.10 4.15
N PHE A 107 -12.54 -17.13 3.63
CA PHE A 107 -12.22 -16.72 2.26
C PHE A 107 -10.96 -17.47 1.76
N PRO A 108 -10.80 -17.63 0.43
CA PRO A 108 -9.76 -18.48 -0.14
C PRO A 108 -8.32 -18.12 0.27
N ASP A 109 -8.01 -16.83 0.46
CA ASP A 109 -6.65 -16.33 0.75
C ASP A 109 -6.39 -16.08 2.24
N ILE A 110 -7.05 -16.82 3.14
CA ILE A 110 -6.93 -16.58 4.59
C ILE A 110 -5.52 -16.88 5.12
N LEU A 111 -4.83 -17.88 4.57
CA LEU A 111 -3.46 -18.21 5.00
C LEU A 111 -2.47 -17.12 4.63
N GLY A 112 -2.57 -16.57 3.42
CA GLY A 112 -1.79 -15.43 2.98
C GLY A 112 -2.06 -14.20 3.85
N ALA A 113 -3.33 -13.88 4.09
CA ALA A 113 -3.72 -12.77 4.95
C ALA A 113 -3.23 -12.92 6.40
N ALA A 114 -3.28 -14.13 6.95
CA ALA A 114 -2.75 -14.42 8.28
C ALA A 114 -1.22 -14.25 8.33
N TYR A 115 -0.53 -14.68 7.29
CA TYR A 115 0.93 -14.53 7.18
C TYR A 115 1.34 -13.07 7.05
N GLU A 116 0.65 -12.28 6.22
CA GLU A 116 0.86 -10.82 6.14
C GLU A 116 0.61 -10.12 7.48
N TYR A 117 -0.43 -10.53 8.21
CA TYR A 117 -0.69 -10.02 9.56
C TYR A 117 0.49 -10.28 10.51
N LEU A 118 1.07 -11.48 10.48
CA LEU A 118 2.24 -11.82 11.29
C LEU A 118 3.46 -11.00 10.88
N ILE A 119 3.74 -10.87 9.59
CA ILE A 119 4.84 -10.03 9.07
C ILE A 119 4.70 -8.59 9.57
N LYS A 120 3.50 -8.02 9.48
CA LYS A 120 3.20 -6.67 9.98
C LYS A 120 3.41 -6.57 11.48
N TYR A 121 2.90 -7.53 12.26
CA TYR A 121 3.06 -7.57 13.71
C TYR A 121 4.53 -7.65 14.14
N PHE A 122 5.35 -8.42 13.42
CA PHE A 122 6.78 -8.48 13.65
C PHE A 122 7.48 -7.17 13.24
N ALA A 123 7.06 -6.53 12.16
CA ALA A 123 7.58 -5.23 11.76
C ALA A 123 7.31 -4.16 12.82
N ASP A 124 6.09 -4.13 13.37
CA ASP A 124 5.71 -3.26 14.50
C ASP A 124 6.61 -3.47 15.72
N SER A 125 6.88 -4.72 16.08
CA SER A 125 7.69 -5.08 17.25
C SER A 125 9.20 -4.87 17.02
N ALA A 126 9.69 -5.00 15.80
CA ALA A 126 11.08 -4.80 15.41
C ALA A 126 11.47 -3.31 15.28
N GLY A 127 10.52 -2.39 15.28
CA GLY A 127 10.75 -0.96 15.21
C GLY A 127 11.53 -0.55 13.95
N LYS A 128 12.76 0.01 14.14
CA LYS A 128 13.58 0.50 13.03
C LYS A 128 13.94 -0.57 11.99
N LYS A 129 14.14 -1.80 12.42
CA LYS A 129 14.41 -2.94 11.52
C LYS A 129 13.17 -3.41 10.79
N GLY A 130 11.97 -3.13 11.29
CA GLY A 130 10.72 -3.48 10.61
C GLY A 130 10.54 -2.75 9.28
N GLY A 131 11.00 -1.49 9.20
CA GLY A 131 10.95 -0.70 7.96
C GLY A 131 11.87 -1.19 6.84
N GLU A 132 12.83 -2.07 7.14
CA GLU A 132 13.75 -2.64 6.16
C GLU A 132 13.11 -3.79 5.34
N PHE A 133 12.06 -4.43 5.85
CA PHE A 133 11.45 -5.56 5.17
C PHE A 133 9.93 -5.44 4.95
N TYR A 134 9.29 -4.41 5.48
CA TYR A 134 7.85 -4.21 5.35
C TYR A 134 7.51 -2.81 4.87
N THR A 135 6.79 -2.72 3.77
CA THR A 135 6.19 -1.46 3.26
C THR A 135 4.72 -1.41 3.67
N PRO A 136 4.23 -0.26 4.21
CA PRO A 136 2.81 -0.13 4.53
C PRO A 136 1.90 -0.44 3.36
N ASN A 137 0.90 -1.30 3.57
CA ASN A 137 0.03 -1.80 2.51
C ASN A 137 -0.69 -0.67 1.76
N GLU A 138 -1.02 0.42 2.44
CA GLU A 138 -1.66 1.60 1.85
C GLU A 138 -0.75 2.30 0.81
N VAL A 139 0.56 2.32 1.06
CA VAL A 139 1.54 2.85 0.10
C VAL A 139 1.71 1.89 -1.07
N VAL A 140 1.75 0.59 -0.80
CA VAL A 140 1.81 -0.44 -1.85
C VAL A 140 0.59 -0.34 -2.78
N LYS A 141 -0.62 -0.27 -2.22
CA LYS A 141 -1.87 -0.06 -2.97
C LYS A 141 -1.85 1.20 -3.82
N LEU A 142 -1.35 2.31 -3.27
CA LEU A 142 -1.20 3.54 -4.02
C LEU A 142 -0.28 3.35 -5.24
N MET A 143 0.90 2.76 -5.04
CA MET A 143 1.88 2.57 -6.11
C MET A 143 1.36 1.63 -7.20
N VAL A 144 0.71 0.52 -6.84
CA VAL A 144 0.10 -0.41 -7.79
C VAL A 144 -1.05 0.24 -8.56
N ASN A 145 -1.90 1.05 -7.90
CA ASN A 145 -2.97 1.82 -8.57
C ASN A 145 -2.41 2.86 -9.56
N ILE A 146 -1.23 3.42 -9.30
CA ILE A 146 -0.53 4.34 -10.22
C ILE A 146 0.01 3.58 -11.42
N LEU A 147 0.60 2.40 -11.21
CA LEU A 147 1.22 1.61 -12.27
C LEU A 147 0.20 0.87 -13.14
N GLU A 148 -0.97 0.55 -12.61
CA GLU A 148 -2.04 -0.17 -13.33
C GLU A 148 -1.50 -1.40 -14.12
N PRO A 149 -0.94 -2.44 -13.47
CA PRO A 149 -0.38 -3.60 -14.17
C PRO A 149 -1.38 -4.22 -15.14
N ALA A 150 -0.89 -4.56 -16.35
CA ALA A 150 -1.66 -5.28 -17.35
C ALA A 150 -1.70 -6.80 -17.02
N LYS A 151 -2.65 -7.53 -17.62
CA LYS A 151 -2.88 -8.96 -17.35
C LYS A 151 -1.65 -9.86 -17.59
N GLU A 152 -0.76 -9.48 -18.51
CA GLU A 152 0.39 -10.28 -18.92
C GLU A 152 1.72 -9.58 -18.60
N ALA A 153 1.71 -8.65 -17.64
CA ALA A 153 2.88 -7.87 -17.31
C ALA A 153 3.96 -8.71 -16.62
N THR A 154 5.22 -8.43 -16.94
CA THR A 154 6.37 -8.86 -16.15
C THR A 154 6.68 -7.80 -15.10
N ILE A 155 6.69 -8.18 -13.81
CA ILE A 155 6.81 -7.26 -12.67
C ILE A 155 8.06 -7.61 -11.88
N TYR A 156 8.85 -6.60 -11.55
CA TYR A 156 10.10 -6.78 -10.81
C TYR A 156 10.18 -5.84 -9.59
N ASP A 157 10.57 -6.40 -8.46
CA ASP A 157 10.95 -5.66 -7.26
C ASP A 157 12.42 -5.95 -6.89
N PRO A 158 13.34 -5.00 -7.12
CA PRO A 158 14.78 -5.17 -6.84
C PRO A 158 15.13 -5.20 -5.35
N THR A 159 14.18 -4.92 -4.45
CA THR A 159 14.34 -4.91 -2.99
C THR A 159 13.08 -5.45 -2.34
N CYS A 160 12.70 -6.68 -2.75
CA CYS A 160 11.34 -7.17 -2.57
C CYS A 160 10.89 -7.36 -1.10
N GLY A 161 11.81 -7.34 -0.15
CA GLY A 161 11.45 -7.47 1.26
C GLY A 161 10.61 -8.73 1.50
N SER A 162 9.40 -8.55 2.04
CA SER A 162 8.42 -9.63 2.24
C SER A 162 7.58 -9.96 1.00
N GLY A 163 7.79 -9.29 -0.13
CA GLY A 163 7.05 -9.53 -1.39
C GLY A 163 5.70 -8.83 -1.51
N GLY A 164 5.33 -7.99 -0.56
CA GLY A 164 3.99 -7.37 -0.53
C GLY A 164 3.63 -6.56 -1.77
N MET A 165 4.61 -5.96 -2.47
CA MET A 165 4.35 -5.22 -3.72
C MET A 165 3.98 -6.16 -4.88
N LEU A 166 4.59 -7.32 -4.96
CA LEU A 166 4.30 -8.34 -5.98
C LEU A 166 2.92 -8.96 -5.73
N ILE A 167 2.60 -9.26 -4.48
CA ILE A 167 1.29 -9.78 -4.06
C ILE A 167 0.17 -8.78 -4.38
N GLU A 168 0.33 -7.52 -4.01
CA GLU A 168 -0.69 -6.51 -4.31
C GLU A 168 -0.87 -6.29 -5.82
N ALA A 169 0.19 -6.42 -6.62
CA ALA A 169 0.09 -6.37 -8.07
C ALA A 169 -0.73 -7.55 -8.63
N LYS A 170 -0.58 -8.77 -8.09
CA LYS A 170 -1.45 -9.91 -8.38
C LYS A 170 -2.90 -9.59 -8.03
N ASN A 171 -3.15 -9.16 -6.79
CA ASN A 171 -4.50 -8.83 -6.29
C ASN A 171 -5.19 -7.76 -7.16
N TYR A 172 -4.44 -6.74 -7.60
CA TYR A 172 -4.94 -5.72 -8.51
C TYR A 172 -5.38 -6.32 -9.85
N VAL A 173 -4.54 -7.18 -10.45
CA VAL A 173 -4.83 -7.80 -11.75
C VAL A 173 -6.01 -8.78 -11.65
N GLU A 174 -6.06 -9.60 -10.60
CA GLU A 174 -7.20 -10.47 -10.33
C GLU A 174 -8.51 -9.69 -10.17
N SER A 175 -8.49 -8.62 -9.38
CA SER A 175 -9.68 -7.80 -9.17
C SER A 175 -10.17 -7.13 -10.44
N ARG A 176 -9.24 -6.77 -11.34
CA ARG A 176 -9.54 -6.05 -12.58
C ARG A 176 -9.93 -6.97 -13.74
N TYR A 177 -9.26 -8.10 -13.88
CA TYR A 177 -9.37 -8.98 -15.06
C TYR A 177 -9.91 -10.38 -14.75
N GLY A 178 -10.13 -10.70 -13.46
CA GLY A 178 -10.63 -11.98 -12.99
C GLY A 178 -9.60 -13.11 -12.99
N ASP A 179 -8.37 -12.85 -13.47
CA ASP A 179 -7.32 -13.86 -13.60
C ASP A 179 -5.95 -13.19 -13.68
N ALA A 180 -5.01 -13.61 -12.86
CA ALA A 180 -3.63 -13.15 -12.81
C ALA A 180 -2.60 -14.22 -13.23
N SER A 181 -3.05 -15.36 -13.75
CA SER A 181 -2.19 -16.53 -14.08
C SER A 181 -1.12 -16.27 -15.13
N ARG A 182 -1.22 -15.15 -15.88
CA ARG A 182 -0.25 -14.77 -16.91
C ARG A 182 0.76 -13.71 -16.46
N LEU A 183 0.68 -13.28 -15.20
CA LEU A 183 1.70 -12.40 -14.65
C LEU A 183 3.00 -13.18 -14.43
N SER A 184 4.13 -12.52 -14.65
CA SER A 184 5.43 -13.04 -14.26
C SER A 184 6.05 -12.15 -13.21
N PHE A 185 6.50 -12.74 -12.11
CA PHE A 185 7.07 -12.04 -10.99
C PHE A 185 8.55 -12.33 -10.82
N ALA A 186 9.32 -11.27 -10.60
CA ALA A 186 10.73 -11.35 -10.26
C ALA A 186 10.99 -10.47 -9.03
N GLY A 187 11.87 -10.93 -8.15
CA GLY A 187 12.28 -10.16 -6.98
C GLY A 187 13.71 -10.46 -6.59
N GLN A 188 14.38 -9.48 -5.96
CA GLN A 188 15.70 -9.69 -5.38
C GLN A 188 15.74 -9.13 -3.96
N GLU A 189 16.31 -9.89 -3.02
CA GLU A 189 16.44 -9.52 -1.62
C GLU A 189 17.82 -9.89 -1.09
N SER A 190 18.48 -8.94 -0.44
CA SER A 190 19.85 -9.14 0.07
C SER A 190 19.89 -9.96 1.34
N ASN A 191 18.90 -9.83 2.22
CA ASN A 191 18.83 -10.52 3.50
C ASN A 191 18.21 -11.91 3.32
N GLY A 192 18.98 -12.97 3.64
CA GLY A 192 18.53 -14.35 3.47
C GLY A 192 17.29 -14.72 4.28
N THR A 193 17.13 -14.19 5.50
CA THR A 193 15.93 -14.43 6.30
C THR A 193 14.71 -13.76 5.66
N THR A 194 14.85 -12.52 5.23
CA THR A 194 13.77 -11.77 4.54
C THR A 194 13.44 -12.40 3.19
N TRP A 195 14.46 -12.89 2.47
CA TRP A 195 14.27 -13.64 1.23
C TRP A 195 13.40 -14.90 1.45
N SER A 196 13.70 -15.68 2.51
CA SER A 196 12.89 -16.86 2.86
C SER A 196 11.45 -16.48 3.23
N LEU A 197 11.27 -15.38 3.98
CA LEU A 197 9.93 -14.85 4.29
C LEU A 197 9.18 -14.46 3.01
N CYS A 198 9.86 -13.82 2.04
CA CYS A 198 9.28 -13.48 0.74
C CYS A 198 8.83 -14.74 -0.01
N LYS A 199 9.69 -15.74 -0.12
CA LYS A 199 9.37 -17.02 -0.79
C LYS A 199 8.15 -17.70 -0.16
N MET A 200 8.09 -17.74 1.18
CA MET A 200 6.93 -18.28 1.89
C MET A 200 5.67 -17.45 1.66
N ASN A 201 5.79 -16.13 1.62
CA ASN A 201 4.67 -15.24 1.38
C ASN A 201 4.11 -15.41 -0.03
N MET A 202 4.97 -15.51 -1.05
CA MET A 202 4.55 -15.84 -2.42
C MET A 202 3.75 -17.14 -2.45
N LEU A 203 4.22 -18.15 -1.75
CA LEU A 203 3.61 -19.48 -1.68
C LEU A 203 2.22 -19.45 -1.06
N PHE A 204 2.04 -18.74 0.06
CA PHE A 204 0.75 -18.59 0.72
C PHE A 204 -0.26 -17.75 -0.07
N HIS A 205 0.18 -16.99 -1.05
CA HIS A 205 -0.64 -16.23 -1.99
C HIS A 205 -0.73 -16.88 -3.38
N ASP A 206 -0.47 -18.19 -3.50
CA ASP A 206 -0.55 -18.96 -4.75
C ASP A 206 0.30 -18.36 -5.89
N ILE A 207 1.48 -17.83 -5.57
CA ILE A 207 2.47 -17.34 -6.54
C ILE A 207 3.65 -18.33 -6.54
N PHE A 208 3.50 -19.44 -7.24
CA PHE A 208 4.46 -20.55 -7.20
C PHE A 208 5.66 -20.40 -8.14
N ASP A 209 5.52 -19.59 -9.18
CA ASP A 209 6.49 -19.39 -10.26
C ASP A 209 7.29 -18.08 -10.15
N ALA A 210 7.14 -17.34 -9.04
CA ALA A 210 7.91 -16.13 -8.81
C ALA A 210 9.42 -16.42 -8.70
N GLU A 211 10.21 -15.77 -9.55
CA GLU A 211 11.67 -15.84 -9.52
C GLU A 211 12.24 -14.89 -8.46
N ILE A 212 12.28 -15.35 -7.20
CA ILE A 212 12.81 -14.56 -6.08
C ILE A 212 14.23 -15.02 -5.78
N LEU A 213 15.23 -14.14 -6.03
CA LEU A 213 16.64 -14.43 -5.92
C LEU A 213 17.27 -13.69 -4.74
N GLN A 214 18.25 -14.34 -4.08
CA GLN A 214 18.98 -13.72 -2.98
C GLN A 214 20.23 -13.03 -3.48
N GLY A 215 20.43 -11.77 -3.13
CA GLY A 215 21.65 -11.02 -3.46
C GLY A 215 21.49 -9.51 -3.35
N ASP A 216 22.62 -8.81 -3.28
CA ASP A 216 22.67 -7.34 -3.28
C ASP A 216 22.44 -6.84 -4.72
N THR A 217 21.29 -6.28 -4.98
CA THR A 217 20.87 -5.80 -6.30
C THR A 217 21.80 -4.75 -6.89
N VAL A 218 22.34 -3.86 -6.06
CA VAL A 218 23.24 -2.81 -6.53
C VAL A 218 24.63 -3.39 -6.88
N ALA A 219 25.15 -4.29 -6.05
CA ALA A 219 26.45 -4.89 -6.27
C ALA A 219 26.43 -6.00 -7.34
N ASP A 220 25.40 -6.85 -7.29
CA ASP A 220 25.35 -8.10 -8.06
C ASP A 220 23.89 -8.46 -8.43
N PRO A 221 23.33 -7.83 -9.47
CA PRO A 221 21.97 -8.14 -9.95
C PRO A 221 21.92 -9.56 -10.52
N GLN A 222 20.96 -10.35 -10.04
CA GLN A 222 20.84 -11.78 -10.36
C GLN A 222 19.92 -12.07 -11.56
N HIS A 223 18.98 -11.16 -11.88
CA HIS A 223 18.07 -11.34 -13.02
C HIS A 223 18.76 -11.00 -14.34
N VAL A 224 19.45 -12.01 -14.89
CA VAL A 224 20.25 -11.91 -16.10
C VAL A 224 19.79 -12.97 -17.09
N GLU A 225 19.67 -12.61 -18.35
CA GLU A 225 19.34 -13.49 -19.46
C GLU A 225 20.37 -13.28 -20.60
N ASN A 226 21.02 -14.35 -21.03
CA ASN A 226 22.07 -14.31 -22.06
C ASN A 226 23.22 -13.32 -21.77
N GLY A 227 23.56 -13.10 -20.50
CA GLY A 227 24.60 -12.16 -20.06
C GLY A 227 24.16 -10.71 -19.94
N GLU A 228 22.93 -10.38 -20.30
CA GLU A 228 22.34 -9.05 -20.21
C GLU A 228 21.28 -9.01 -19.08
N LEU A 229 21.05 -7.83 -18.54
CA LEU A 229 19.99 -7.63 -17.54
C LEU A 229 18.61 -7.88 -18.15
N LYS A 230 17.83 -8.75 -17.52
CA LYS A 230 16.43 -8.99 -17.87
C LYS A 230 15.63 -7.70 -17.75
N ARG A 231 14.67 -7.47 -18.66
CA ARG A 231 13.84 -6.26 -18.69
C ARG A 231 12.38 -6.57 -18.39
N PHE A 232 11.72 -5.63 -17.69
CA PHE A 232 10.38 -5.79 -17.15
C PHE A 232 9.44 -4.69 -17.62
N ASP A 233 8.15 -4.99 -17.69
CA ASP A 233 7.09 -4.03 -18.01
C ASP A 233 6.89 -3.05 -16.85
N ILE A 234 6.96 -3.59 -15.63
CA ILE A 234 6.78 -2.82 -14.39
C ILE A 234 7.93 -3.12 -13.43
N VAL A 235 8.49 -2.04 -12.87
CA VAL A 235 9.46 -2.12 -11.76
C VAL A 235 8.91 -1.31 -10.59
N ILE A 236 8.78 -1.93 -9.43
CA ILE A 236 8.20 -1.32 -8.24
C ILE A 236 9.10 -1.60 -7.04
N ALA A 237 9.42 -0.60 -6.22
CA ALA A 237 10.32 -0.80 -5.10
C ALA A 237 10.14 0.20 -3.96
N ASN A 238 10.47 -0.24 -2.76
CA ASN A 238 10.79 0.59 -1.61
C ASN A 238 12.20 0.24 -1.13
N PRO A 239 13.26 0.80 -1.76
CA PRO A 239 14.64 0.49 -1.38
C PRO A 239 14.97 1.04 0.02
N PRO A 240 15.97 0.47 0.69
CA PRO A 240 16.42 0.96 2.00
C PRO A 240 16.93 2.40 1.91
N PHE A 241 16.47 3.27 2.82
CA PHE A 241 16.77 4.70 2.78
C PHE A 241 18.19 5.02 3.22
N SER A 242 18.91 5.76 2.38
CA SER A 242 20.23 6.33 2.70
C SER A 242 21.30 5.32 3.11
N GLU A 243 21.15 4.07 2.72
CA GLU A 243 22.18 3.05 2.90
C GLU A 243 23.39 3.30 2.01
N ASN A 244 24.51 2.64 2.32
CA ASN A 244 25.67 2.64 1.49
C ASN A 244 25.66 1.42 0.57
N TYR A 245 26.00 1.60 -0.70
CA TYR A 245 26.14 0.48 -1.61
C TYR A 245 27.52 -0.19 -1.46
N SER A 246 27.56 -1.49 -1.74
CA SER A 246 28.76 -2.31 -1.78
C SER A 246 29.52 -2.12 -3.10
N ASP A 247 30.72 -2.70 -3.21
CA ASP A 247 31.49 -2.65 -4.45
C ASP A 247 30.74 -3.38 -5.58
N ILE A 248 30.63 -2.71 -6.74
CA ILE A 248 29.91 -3.23 -7.89
C ILE A 248 30.70 -4.37 -8.53
N LYS A 249 30.11 -5.56 -8.55
CA LYS A 249 30.70 -6.77 -9.11
C LYS A 249 30.41 -6.92 -10.60
N ASN A 250 29.12 -6.75 -10.98
CA ASN A 250 28.65 -7.01 -12.33
C ASN A 250 27.79 -5.84 -12.87
N HIS A 251 27.67 -5.76 -14.20
CA HIS A 251 26.80 -4.80 -14.90
C HIS A 251 26.97 -3.35 -14.44
N ARG A 252 28.24 -2.91 -14.32
CA ARG A 252 28.57 -1.55 -13.87
C ARG A 252 28.13 -0.49 -14.87
N ASP A 253 27.98 -0.83 -16.12
CA ASP A 253 27.55 0.01 -17.25
C ASP A 253 26.15 0.61 -17.05
N ARG A 254 25.27 -0.02 -16.24
CA ARG A 254 23.95 0.53 -15.90
C ARG A 254 24.01 1.84 -15.10
N PHE A 255 25.14 2.14 -14.50
CA PHE A 255 25.42 3.38 -13.76
C PHE A 255 26.12 4.40 -14.64
N HIS A 256 25.55 4.72 -15.81
CA HIS A 256 26.13 5.59 -16.84
C HIS A 256 26.46 6.99 -16.35
N PHE A 257 25.70 7.47 -15.37
CA PHE A 257 25.82 8.85 -14.98
C PHE A 257 26.64 9.01 -13.74
N TRP A 258 26.70 8.00 -12.84
CA TRP A 258 27.28 8.37 -11.61
C TRP A 258 27.20 7.34 -10.48
N MET A 259 28.31 7.20 -9.85
CA MET A 259 28.44 6.48 -8.60
C MET A 259 28.78 7.50 -7.50
N PRO A 260 27.93 7.69 -6.48
CA PRO A 260 28.17 8.70 -5.45
C PRO A 260 29.48 8.49 -4.70
N LYS A 261 30.30 9.53 -4.61
CA LYS A 261 31.55 9.49 -3.83
C LYS A 261 31.31 9.09 -2.37
N LYS A 262 30.14 9.42 -1.83
CA LYS A 262 29.71 9.07 -0.45
C LYS A 262 29.04 7.71 -0.35
N LYS A 263 29.08 6.87 -1.37
CA LYS A 263 28.51 5.52 -1.44
C LYS A 263 27.00 5.43 -1.08
N LYS A 264 26.22 6.50 -1.24
CA LYS A 264 24.75 6.46 -0.99
C LYS A 264 24.05 5.74 -2.13
N ALA A 265 23.20 4.77 -1.78
CA ALA A 265 22.54 3.88 -2.72
C ALA A 265 21.24 4.44 -3.32
N ASP A 266 20.67 5.49 -2.76
CA ASP A 266 19.34 5.98 -3.13
C ASP A 266 19.13 6.03 -4.66
N PHE A 267 19.92 6.82 -5.38
CA PHE A 267 19.82 6.88 -6.83
C PHE A 267 20.54 5.74 -7.59
N MET A 268 21.31 4.90 -6.92
CA MET A 268 21.84 3.67 -7.52
C MET A 268 20.70 2.70 -7.81
N PHE A 269 19.76 2.55 -6.87
CA PHE A 269 18.53 1.78 -7.09
C PHE A 269 17.72 2.35 -8.26
N VAL A 270 17.52 3.67 -8.32
CA VAL A 270 16.77 4.30 -9.43
C VAL A 270 17.43 4.02 -10.78
N GLN A 271 18.77 4.15 -10.89
CA GLN A 271 19.50 3.84 -12.12
C GLN A 271 19.35 2.37 -12.52
N HIS A 272 19.49 1.44 -11.56
CA HIS A 272 19.24 0.03 -11.80
C HIS A 272 17.81 -0.21 -12.31
N MET A 273 16.80 0.31 -11.63
CA MET A 273 15.40 0.16 -12.01
C MET A 273 15.14 0.69 -13.43
N VAL A 274 15.69 1.85 -13.79
CA VAL A 274 15.57 2.40 -15.15
C VAL A 274 16.26 1.50 -16.18
N SER A 275 17.41 0.89 -15.84
CA SER A 275 18.16 0.02 -16.78
C SER A 275 17.42 -1.28 -17.10
N VAL A 276 16.69 -1.84 -16.13
CA VAL A 276 15.90 -3.07 -16.26
C VAL A 276 14.45 -2.83 -16.71
N LEU A 277 14.09 -1.59 -16.99
CA LEU A 277 12.76 -1.24 -17.49
C LEU A 277 12.73 -1.35 -19.02
N LYS A 278 11.72 -2.01 -19.59
CA LYS A 278 11.44 -2.02 -21.03
C LYS A 278 11.24 -0.60 -21.59
N ASP A 279 11.31 -0.43 -22.90
CA ASP A 279 11.25 0.89 -23.54
C ASP A 279 9.86 1.55 -23.43
N ASP A 280 8.81 0.78 -23.19
CA ASP A 280 7.46 1.23 -22.89
C ASP A 280 7.06 0.95 -21.42
N GLY A 281 8.01 0.52 -20.61
CA GLY A 281 7.80 0.15 -19.21
C GLY A 281 7.62 1.34 -18.29
N ARG A 282 7.07 1.06 -17.11
CA ARG A 282 6.78 2.04 -16.05
C ARG A 282 7.31 1.59 -14.71
N MET A 283 7.74 2.54 -13.89
CA MET A 283 8.16 2.22 -12.52
C MET A 283 7.66 3.23 -11.51
N ALA A 284 7.51 2.77 -10.29
CA ALA A 284 7.28 3.60 -9.11
C ALA A 284 8.26 3.20 -8.01
N VAL A 285 8.89 4.18 -7.38
CA VAL A 285 9.88 3.95 -6.33
C VAL A 285 9.66 4.89 -5.17
N VAL A 286 9.68 4.34 -3.95
CA VAL A 286 9.66 5.14 -2.72
C VAL A 286 11.06 5.66 -2.44
N MET A 287 11.17 6.96 -2.20
CA MET A 287 12.46 7.62 -1.95
C MET A 287 12.36 8.55 -0.74
N PRO A 288 13.44 8.68 0.06
CA PRO A 288 13.46 9.66 1.13
C PRO A 288 13.41 11.09 0.54
N HIS A 289 12.66 11.98 1.19
CA HIS A 289 12.43 13.34 0.69
C HIS A 289 13.71 14.12 0.37
N GLY A 290 14.83 13.80 1.06
CA GLY A 290 16.12 14.44 0.84
C GLY A 290 16.64 14.35 -0.60
N VAL A 291 16.37 13.26 -1.34
CA VAL A 291 16.85 13.08 -2.72
C VAL A 291 16.23 14.09 -3.70
N LEU A 292 15.12 14.72 -3.32
CA LEU A 292 14.42 15.68 -4.17
C LEU A 292 15.19 17.00 -4.32
N PHE A 293 16.07 17.33 -3.38
CA PHE A 293 16.72 18.66 -3.36
C PHE A 293 18.21 18.66 -3.02
N ARG A 294 18.81 17.54 -2.62
CA ARG A 294 20.26 17.49 -2.41
C ARG A 294 20.99 17.85 -3.70
N GLY A 295 22.12 18.57 -3.55
CA GLY A 295 22.94 19.06 -4.68
C GLY A 295 23.86 18.01 -5.29
N SER A 296 24.86 18.47 -6.02
CA SER A 296 25.90 17.66 -6.67
C SER A 296 25.32 16.60 -7.62
N GLU A 297 25.74 15.42 -7.44
CA GLU A 297 25.48 14.27 -8.29
C GLU A 297 23.99 13.85 -8.29
N GLU A 298 23.28 13.99 -7.19
CA GLU A 298 21.84 13.72 -7.13
C GLU A 298 21.05 14.70 -8.01
N LYS A 299 21.51 15.97 -8.12
CA LYS A 299 20.98 16.94 -9.06
C LYS A 299 21.13 16.45 -10.51
N SER A 300 22.32 15.98 -10.88
CA SER A 300 22.58 15.49 -12.25
C SER A 300 21.65 14.33 -12.63
N MET A 301 21.33 13.47 -11.66
CA MET A 301 20.38 12.39 -11.89
C MET A 301 18.95 12.91 -12.08
N ARG A 302 18.50 13.89 -11.29
CA ARG A 302 17.18 14.54 -11.46
C ARG A 302 17.08 15.23 -12.81
N GLN A 303 18.11 15.99 -13.20
CA GLN A 303 18.23 16.63 -14.50
C GLN A 303 18.07 15.62 -15.62
N TRP A 304 18.84 14.53 -15.59
CA TRP A 304 18.77 13.47 -16.60
C TRP A 304 17.37 12.86 -16.73
N LEU A 305 16.69 12.57 -15.62
CA LEU A 305 15.33 12.03 -15.64
C LEU A 305 14.33 12.99 -16.32
N VAL A 306 14.49 14.29 -16.10
CA VAL A 306 13.63 15.33 -16.71
C VAL A 306 13.97 15.51 -18.18
N GLU A 307 15.24 15.65 -18.54
CA GLU A 307 15.68 15.86 -19.92
C GLU A 307 15.28 14.70 -20.83
N ARG A 308 15.45 13.46 -20.35
CA ARG A 308 14.98 12.25 -21.06
C ARG A 308 13.46 12.13 -21.11
N GLY A 309 12.74 12.94 -20.34
CA GLY A 309 11.29 12.84 -20.21
C GLY A 309 10.83 11.57 -19.49
N TYR A 310 11.70 10.92 -18.75
CA TYR A 310 11.38 9.69 -18.02
C TYR A 310 10.53 9.96 -16.77
N LEU A 311 10.83 11.06 -16.06
CA LEU A 311 10.05 11.44 -14.88
C LEU A 311 8.65 11.90 -15.28
N GLU A 312 7.64 11.21 -14.78
CA GLU A 312 6.23 11.52 -15.04
C GLU A 312 5.57 12.23 -13.87
N ALA A 313 5.87 11.81 -12.62
CA ALA A 313 5.33 12.46 -11.44
C ALA A 313 6.26 12.35 -10.22
N VAL A 314 6.10 13.31 -9.30
CA VAL A 314 6.68 13.33 -7.95
C VAL A 314 5.52 13.48 -6.96
N ILE A 315 5.33 12.50 -6.08
CA ILE A 315 4.21 12.43 -5.13
C ILE A 315 4.77 12.49 -3.71
N GLY A 316 4.48 13.56 -2.99
CA GLY A 316 4.85 13.71 -1.57
C GLY A 316 3.88 12.94 -0.69
N LEU A 317 4.43 12.15 0.20
CA LEU A 317 3.69 11.35 1.17
C LEU A 317 3.76 11.99 2.57
N PRO A 318 2.77 11.74 3.44
CA PRO A 318 2.83 12.13 4.85
C PRO A 318 4.06 11.57 5.56
N SER A 319 4.54 12.31 6.55
CA SER A 319 5.57 11.81 7.46
C SER A 319 5.02 10.68 8.34
N GLY A 320 5.90 9.84 8.89
CA GLY A 320 5.51 8.80 9.84
C GLY A 320 4.67 7.66 9.26
N LEU A 321 4.69 7.43 7.93
CA LEU A 321 4.06 6.27 7.29
C LEU A 321 4.93 5.01 7.41
N PHE A 322 6.25 5.16 7.41
CA PHE A 322 7.18 4.03 7.38
C PHE A 322 7.69 3.70 8.79
N TYR A 323 7.83 2.42 9.08
CA TYR A 323 8.31 1.97 10.39
C TYR A 323 9.70 2.50 10.72
N GLY A 324 9.90 2.88 11.96
CA GLY A 324 11.20 3.27 12.49
C GLY A 324 11.78 4.57 11.94
N THR A 325 11.05 5.32 11.11
CA THR A 325 11.49 6.62 10.59
C THR A 325 10.37 7.65 10.57
N GLY A 326 10.66 8.86 11.06
CA GLY A 326 9.79 10.02 10.87
C GLY A 326 10.10 10.83 9.60
N ILE A 327 11.04 10.35 8.78
CA ILE A 327 11.45 11.06 7.56
C ILE A 327 10.30 11.01 6.55
N PRO A 328 9.85 12.16 6.01
CA PRO A 328 8.87 12.15 4.94
C PRO A 328 9.47 11.47 3.70
N ALA A 329 8.65 10.69 3.03
CA ALA A 329 9.01 10.01 1.80
C ALA A 329 8.23 10.58 0.61
N SER A 330 8.68 10.24 -0.58
CA SER A 330 8.02 10.57 -1.84
C SER A 330 8.02 9.37 -2.77
N VAL A 331 7.06 9.31 -3.69
CA VAL A 331 7.08 8.34 -4.79
C VAL A 331 7.50 9.06 -6.06
N LEU A 332 8.57 8.57 -6.69
CA LEU A 332 8.94 8.95 -8.04
C LEU A 332 8.29 7.98 -9.03
N VAL A 333 7.55 8.52 -9.98
CA VAL A 333 6.94 7.74 -11.06
C VAL A 333 7.68 8.02 -12.35
N ILE A 334 8.25 6.98 -12.93
CA ILE A 334 9.01 7.01 -14.17
C ILE A 334 8.26 6.19 -15.21
N ASN A 335 8.17 6.74 -16.41
CA ASN A 335 7.47 6.11 -17.52
C ASN A 335 8.26 6.37 -18.81
N LYS A 336 8.82 5.33 -19.40
CA LYS A 336 9.56 5.44 -20.65
C LYS A 336 8.62 5.62 -21.84
N LYS A 337 7.40 5.09 -21.77
CA LYS A 337 6.41 5.27 -22.83
C LYS A 337 6.05 6.76 -22.98
N GLY A 338 6.18 7.27 -24.18
CA GLY A 338 5.91 8.68 -24.49
C GLY A 338 6.94 9.68 -23.93
N ALA A 339 8.09 9.23 -23.47
CA ALA A 339 9.14 10.07 -22.89
C ALA A 339 9.61 11.20 -23.82
N GLY A 340 9.76 10.92 -25.12
CA GLY A 340 10.21 11.92 -26.10
C GLY A 340 9.28 13.12 -26.26
N SER A 341 8.00 12.98 -25.96
CA SER A 341 6.98 14.05 -26.04
C SER A 341 6.60 14.66 -24.69
N ARG A 342 7.07 14.07 -23.57
CA ARG A 342 6.72 14.55 -22.23
C ARG A 342 7.50 15.82 -21.89
N ASN A 343 6.81 16.93 -21.74
CA ASN A 343 7.35 18.25 -21.43
C ASN A 343 6.91 18.81 -20.07
N LYS A 344 6.15 18.03 -19.30
CA LYS A 344 5.69 18.37 -17.95
C LYS A 344 5.86 17.21 -16.99
N VAL A 345 6.07 17.54 -15.72
CA VAL A 345 6.10 16.59 -14.59
C VAL A 345 4.99 16.98 -13.63
N LEU A 346 4.20 16.02 -13.20
CA LEU A 346 3.13 16.24 -12.24
C LEU A 346 3.71 16.18 -10.81
N PHE A 347 3.50 17.24 -10.04
CA PHE A 347 3.80 17.27 -8.61
C PHE A 347 2.49 17.16 -7.83
N ILE A 348 2.43 16.19 -6.89
CA ILE A 348 1.30 15.99 -5.97
C ILE A 348 1.83 16.13 -4.55
N ASN A 349 1.21 16.99 -3.75
CA ASN A 349 1.53 17.18 -2.36
C ASN A 349 0.44 16.61 -1.45
N ALA A 350 0.57 15.33 -1.09
CA ALA A 350 -0.38 14.63 -0.22
C ALA A 350 0.08 14.57 1.26
N ASP A 351 1.07 15.38 1.65
CA ASP A 351 1.74 15.30 2.95
C ASP A 351 0.83 15.59 4.16
N ARG A 352 -0.36 16.19 3.94
CA ARG A 352 -1.32 16.57 4.99
C ARG A 352 -2.57 15.70 5.04
N GLU A 353 -2.74 14.76 4.11
CA GLU A 353 -3.92 13.91 4.02
C GLU A 353 -3.59 12.49 4.51
N TYR A 354 -3.94 12.19 5.75
CA TYR A 354 -3.70 10.90 6.40
C TYR A 354 -4.55 10.76 7.66
N LYS A 355 -4.61 9.56 8.18
CA LYS A 355 -5.09 9.27 9.53
C LYS A 355 -3.90 9.23 10.48
N GLU A 356 -3.93 10.10 11.48
CA GLU A 356 -2.94 10.07 12.54
C GLU A 356 -3.05 8.80 13.37
N GLY A 357 -1.93 8.19 13.70
CA GLY A 357 -1.84 7.00 14.52
C GLY A 357 -0.78 7.16 15.62
N LYS A 358 -0.95 6.44 16.72
CA LYS A 358 -0.06 6.52 17.89
C LYS A 358 1.40 6.19 17.54
N ASN A 359 1.63 5.16 16.73
CA ASN A 359 2.96 4.69 16.36
C ASN A 359 3.29 4.95 14.88
N GLN A 360 2.28 5.08 14.04
CA GLN A 360 2.42 5.18 12.61
C GLN A 360 1.19 5.85 12.01
N ASN A 361 1.41 6.83 11.12
CA ASN A 361 0.35 7.41 10.31
C ASN A 361 -0.08 6.44 9.20
N LYS A 362 -1.28 6.61 8.66
CA LYS A 362 -1.81 5.75 7.61
C LYS A 362 -2.49 6.56 6.52
N LEU A 363 -2.27 6.18 5.27
CA LEU A 363 -3.11 6.67 4.19
C LEU A 363 -4.48 6.00 4.28
N ARG A 364 -5.53 6.81 4.14
CA ARG A 364 -6.90 6.34 4.11
C ARG A 364 -7.30 5.96 2.67
N PRO A 365 -8.35 5.17 2.49
CA PRO A 365 -8.86 4.84 1.14
C PRO A 365 -9.18 6.10 0.30
N GLU A 366 -9.70 7.15 0.93
CA GLU A 366 -9.95 8.44 0.28
C GLU A 366 -8.69 9.13 -0.21
N ASP A 367 -7.59 9.06 0.55
CA ASP A 367 -6.30 9.65 0.19
C ASP A 367 -5.71 8.94 -1.04
N ILE A 368 -5.73 7.60 -1.04
CA ILE A 368 -5.31 6.79 -2.18
C ILE A 368 -6.16 7.08 -3.42
N ALA A 369 -7.49 7.17 -3.26
CA ALA A 369 -8.40 7.45 -4.35
C ALA A 369 -8.16 8.82 -4.97
N LYS A 370 -7.88 9.85 -4.15
CA LYS A 370 -7.60 11.22 -4.60
C LYS A 370 -6.28 11.30 -5.38
N VAL A 371 -5.19 10.77 -4.80
CA VAL A 371 -3.87 10.75 -5.47
C VAL A 371 -3.97 10.00 -6.80
N SER A 372 -4.57 8.81 -6.80
CA SER A 372 -4.70 7.97 -8.01
C SER A 372 -5.53 8.66 -9.10
N TYR A 373 -6.61 9.33 -8.72
CA TYR A 373 -7.45 10.07 -9.65
C TYR A 373 -6.70 11.24 -10.29
N ILE A 374 -6.07 12.09 -9.46
CA ILE A 374 -5.29 13.25 -9.92
C ILE A 374 -4.13 12.82 -10.81
N TYR A 375 -3.42 11.76 -10.42
CA TYR A 375 -2.35 11.20 -11.23
C TYR A 375 -2.85 10.74 -12.60
N LYS A 376 -3.96 10.00 -12.62
CA LYS A 376 -4.55 9.45 -13.86
C LYS A 376 -5.01 10.54 -14.83
N HIS A 377 -5.62 11.59 -14.31
CA HIS A 377 -6.18 12.69 -15.11
C HIS A 377 -5.21 13.86 -15.34
N LYS A 378 -4.00 13.79 -14.72
CA LYS A 378 -2.99 14.88 -14.75
C LYS A 378 -3.60 16.22 -14.35
N GLU A 379 -4.48 16.19 -13.34
CA GLU A 379 -5.26 17.34 -12.90
C GLU A 379 -4.39 18.34 -12.13
N ASN A 380 -4.63 19.65 -12.38
CA ASN A 380 -4.13 20.69 -11.51
C ASN A 380 -5.18 20.98 -10.44
N LEU A 381 -4.79 20.89 -9.17
CA LEU A 381 -5.65 21.19 -8.03
C LEU A 381 -4.91 22.13 -7.08
N ALA A 382 -5.47 23.32 -6.86
CA ALA A 382 -4.86 24.35 -6.01
C ALA A 382 -4.51 23.77 -4.63
N GLY A 383 -3.30 24.05 -4.15
CA GLY A 383 -2.79 23.54 -2.88
C GLY A 383 -2.56 22.03 -2.81
N TYR A 384 -2.71 21.29 -3.93
CA TYR A 384 -2.58 19.83 -3.92
C TYR A 384 -1.76 19.25 -5.08
N ALA A 385 -2.00 19.69 -6.32
CA ALA A 385 -1.29 19.15 -7.48
C ALA A 385 -1.07 20.19 -8.59
N ARG A 386 0.08 20.10 -9.26
CA ARG A 386 0.43 20.99 -10.37
C ARG A 386 1.32 20.30 -11.39
N ASN A 387 1.04 20.52 -12.68
CA ASN A 387 1.90 20.12 -13.78
C ASN A 387 2.96 21.22 -14.03
N ILE A 388 4.22 20.89 -13.86
CA ILE A 388 5.35 21.82 -13.98
C ILE A 388 6.08 21.53 -15.30
N SER A 389 6.38 22.57 -16.07
CA SER A 389 7.11 22.43 -17.33
C SER A 389 8.60 22.08 -17.09
N LYS A 390 9.25 21.49 -18.10
CA LYS A 390 10.69 21.26 -18.06
C LYS A 390 11.48 22.56 -17.88
N ASP A 391 11.07 23.63 -18.56
CA ASP A 391 11.71 24.95 -18.47
C ASP A 391 11.62 25.53 -17.05
N ASP A 392 10.50 25.34 -16.37
CA ASP A 392 10.37 25.80 -15.00
C ASP A 392 11.19 24.95 -14.02
N LEU A 393 11.29 23.62 -14.27
CA LEU A 393 12.17 22.75 -13.49
C LEU A 393 13.66 23.11 -13.70
N GLU A 394 14.05 23.49 -14.91
CA GLU A 394 15.40 23.97 -15.22
C GLU A 394 15.72 25.28 -14.49
N LYS A 395 14.79 26.27 -14.50
CA LYS A 395 14.93 27.53 -13.76
C LYS A 395 15.11 27.32 -12.25
N GLU A 396 14.46 26.30 -11.71
CA GLU A 396 14.56 25.87 -10.31
C GLU A 396 15.72 24.88 -10.06
N ASP A 397 16.69 24.80 -10.98
CA ASP A 397 17.88 23.99 -10.86
C ASP A 397 17.59 22.49 -10.66
N TYR A 398 16.53 22.00 -11.29
CA TYR A 398 16.03 20.60 -11.16
C TYR A 398 15.77 20.19 -9.69
N ASN A 399 15.39 21.14 -8.88
CA ASN A 399 14.99 20.89 -7.50
C ASN A 399 13.55 20.38 -7.48
N PHE A 400 13.34 19.16 -6.96
CA PHE A 400 12.03 18.52 -6.89
C PHE A 400 11.32 18.71 -5.54
N ASN A 401 11.77 19.67 -4.70
CA ASN A 401 11.06 19.97 -3.46
C ASN A 401 9.61 20.39 -3.78
N ILE A 402 8.68 19.53 -3.42
CA ILE A 402 7.28 19.62 -3.83
C ILE A 402 6.63 20.93 -3.39
N ARG A 403 6.98 21.44 -2.20
CA ARG A 403 6.43 22.69 -1.67
C ARG A 403 6.82 23.94 -2.47
N ARG A 404 7.87 23.89 -3.28
CA ARG A 404 8.20 24.96 -4.22
C ARG A 404 7.14 25.14 -5.32
N TYR A 405 6.46 24.05 -5.68
CA TYR A 405 5.52 24.01 -6.79
C TYR A 405 4.07 23.91 -6.31
N VAL A 406 3.86 23.24 -5.19
CA VAL A 406 2.55 22.96 -4.59
C VAL A 406 2.61 23.27 -3.11
N ASP A 407 2.29 24.52 -2.76
CA ASP A 407 2.17 24.93 -1.37
C ASP A 407 0.76 24.59 -0.87
N ASN A 408 0.69 23.72 0.12
CA ASN A 408 -0.52 23.33 0.84
C ASN A 408 -0.53 23.89 2.27
N SER A 409 0.29 24.89 2.56
CA SER A 409 0.28 25.56 3.86
C SER A 409 -1.11 26.18 4.08
N PRO A 410 -1.69 26.08 5.29
CA PRO A 410 -2.88 26.84 5.60
C PRO A 410 -2.59 28.33 5.33
N PRO A 411 -3.57 29.08 4.80
CA PRO A 411 -3.44 30.53 4.75
C PRO A 411 -3.08 31.05 6.14
N ALA A 412 -2.19 32.03 6.18
CA ALA A 412 -1.85 32.66 7.44
C ALA A 412 -3.15 33.24 8.04
N GLU A 413 -3.45 32.87 9.28
CA GLU A 413 -4.58 33.48 9.98
C GLU A 413 -4.32 34.99 10.10
N PRO A 414 -5.21 35.85 9.58
CA PRO A 414 -5.09 37.26 9.76
C PRO A 414 -5.17 37.60 11.24
N GLN A 415 -4.12 38.20 11.80
CA GLN A 415 -4.09 38.63 13.20
C GLN A 415 -4.63 40.06 13.30
N ASP A 416 -5.93 40.20 13.60
CA ASP A 416 -6.54 41.49 13.81
C ASP A 416 -6.41 41.94 15.27
N VAL A 417 -5.41 42.78 15.52
CA VAL A 417 -5.11 43.33 16.86
C VAL A 417 -6.31 44.11 17.44
N LYS A 418 -7.09 44.79 16.60
CA LYS A 418 -8.27 45.53 17.06
C LYS A 418 -9.39 44.59 17.49
N ALA A 419 -9.58 43.48 16.80
CA ALA A 419 -10.53 42.45 17.21
C ALA A 419 -10.13 41.84 18.55
N HIS A 420 -8.86 41.53 18.74
CA HIS A 420 -8.34 41.02 20.02
C HIS A 420 -8.49 41.99 21.19
N LEU A 421 -8.26 43.28 20.97
CA LEU A 421 -8.31 44.28 22.05
C LEU A 421 -9.72 44.80 22.33
N HIS A 422 -10.58 44.93 21.33
CA HIS A 422 -11.86 45.62 21.41
C HIS A 422 -13.06 44.71 21.08
N GLY A 423 -12.82 43.46 20.86
CA GLY A 423 -13.84 42.49 20.47
C GLY A 423 -14.39 42.69 19.04
N GLY A 424 -15.19 41.74 18.60
CA GLY A 424 -15.74 41.65 17.25
C GLY A 424 -14.98 40.66 16.38
N ILE A 425 -15.65 40.20 15.36
CA ILE A 425 -15.13 39.28 14.34
C ILE A 425 -14.95 40.11 13.06
N PRO A 426 -13.77 40.14 12.45
CA PRO A 426 -13.59 40.82 11.16
C PRO A 426 -14.60 40.30 10.15
N THR A 427 -15.34 41.21 9.49
CA THR A 427 -16.39 40.82 8.55
C THR A 427 -15.83 40.05 7.37
N ILE A 428 -14.57 40.32 6.98
CA ILE A 428 -13.89 39.56 5.94
C ILE A 428 -13.74 38.07 6.29
N GLU A 429 -13.47 37.70 7.55
CA GLU A 429 -13.38 36.30 7.99
C GLU A 429 -14.74 35.60 7.90
N VAL A 430 -15.82 36.32 8.16
CA VAL A 430 -17.19 35.80 7.97
C VAL A 430 -17.46 35.63 6.46
N ASP A 431 -17.02 36.58 5.63
CA ASP A 431 -17.24 36.55 4.20
C ASP A 431 -16.39 35.47 3.48
N ASP A 432 -15.23 35.13 4.01
CA ASP A 432 -14.39 34.03 3.50
C ASP A 432 -15.07 32.67 3.57
N LEU A 433 -16.13 32.52 4.38
CA LEU A 433 -16.98 31.35 4.44
C LEU A 433 -18.07 31.31 3.33
N GLN A 434 -17.92 32.09 2.26
CA GLN A 434 -18.90 32.23 1.18
C GLN A 434 -19.39 30.88 0.59
N ALA A 435 -18.52 29.89 0.51
CA ALA A 435 -18.88 28.55 0.03
C ALA A 435 -20.00 27.90 0.88
N TYR A 436 -19.98 28.19 2.20
CA TYR A 436 -21.02 27.73 3.11
C TYR A 436 -22.27 28.62 3.01
N TRP A 437 -22.11 29.93 2.92
CA TRP A 437 -23.26 30.84 2.82
C TRP A 437 -24.08 30.65 1.54
N THR A 438 -23.43 30.22 0.46
CA THR A 438 -24.13 29.85 -0.77
C THR A 438 -25.04 28.64 -0.58
N ASN A 439 -24.62 27.69 0.24
CA ASN A 439 -25.38 26.46 0.51
C ASN A 439 -26.37 26.60 1.67
N TYR A 440 -26.13 27.55 2.60
CA TYR A 440 -26.92 27.82 3.77
C TYR A 440 -27.24 29.32 3.88
N PRO A 441 -28.12 29.86 3.01
CA PRO A 441 -28.26 31.30 2.82
C PRO A 441 -28.79 32.06 4.03
N ASN A 442 -29.52 31.39 4.93
CA ASN A 442 -30.07 32.02 6.12
C ASN A 442 -29.14 31.92 7.34
N VAL A 443 -28.24 30.93 7.39
CA VAL A 443 -27.34 30.69 8.53
C VAL A 443 -26.47 31.92 8.81
N ARG A 444 -25.90 32.58 7.80
CA ARG A 444 -25.10 33.79 7.99
C ARG A 444 -25.87 34.90 8.73
N LYS A 445 -27.12 35.15 8.31
CA LYS A 445 -27.96 36.22 8.87
C LYS A 445 -28.45 35.91 10.27
N GLU A 446 -28.63 34.63 10.60
CA GLU A 446 -29.04 34.20 11.93
C GLU A 446 -27.89 34.20 12.92
N LEU A 447 -26.67 33.91 12.46
CA LEU A 447 -25.51 33.82 13.33
C LEU A 447 -24.82 35.16 13.56
N PHE A 448 -24.79 36.05 12.54
CA PHE A 448 -23.97 37.25 12.57
C PHE A 448 -24.77 38.52 12.33
N GLU A 449 -24.49 39.55 13.12
CA GLU A 449 -24.98 40.89 12.96
C GLU A 449 -23.82 41.92 12.97
N PRO A 450 -23.98 43.11 12.36
CA PRO A 450 -22.95 44.13 12.40
C PRO A 450 -22.73 44.67 13.84
N LEU A 451 -21.45 44.73 14.24
CA LEU A 451 -21.06 45.34 15.53
C LEU A 451 -20.57 46.80 15.35
N LYS A 452 -19.67 47.01 14.42
CA LYS A 452 -19.07 48.28 14.01
C LYS A 452 -18.54 48.18 12.58
N VAL A 453 -18.03 49.27 12.00
CA VAL A 453 -17.47 49.24 10.63
C VAL A 453 -16.44 48.11 10.52
N ASP A 454 -16.60 47.26 9.54
CA ASP A 454 -15.76 46.10 9.22
C ASP A 454 -15.72 44.98 10.27
N TYR A 455 -16.62 45.02 11.28
CA TYR A 455 -16.70 43.98 12.32
C TYR A 455 -18.13 43.52 12.55
N SER A 456 -18.28 42.22 12.69
CA SER A 456 -19.48 41.52 13.05
C SER A 456 -19.42 40.94 14.46
N GLN A 457 -20.56 40.56 15.02
CA GLN A 457 -20.66 39.80 16.25
C GLN A 457 -21.69 38.67 16.07
N PHE A 458 -21.68 37.70 16.97
CA PHE A 458 -22.76 36.74 17.04
C PHE A 458 -24.04 37.43 17.51
N THR A 459 -25.16 37.00 16.92
CA THR A 459 -26.47 37.38 17.39
C THR A 459 -26.76 36.73 18.74
N ASN A 460 -27.82 37.18 19.42
CA ASN A 460 -28.25 36.60 20.72
C ASN A 460 -28.71 35.13 20.64
N VAL A 461 -28.77 34.54 19.47
CA VAL A 461 -29.09 33.11 19.27
C VAL A 461 -27.95 32.23 19.76
N ILE A 462 -26.73 32.71 19.74
CA ILE A 462 -25.54 32.01 20.23
C ILE A 462 -25.03 32.70 21.49
N THR A 463 -25.26 32.08 22.64
CA THR A 463 -24.86 32.59 23.95
C THR A 463 -23.53 31.99 24.42
N ALA A 464 -23.20 30.80 23.97
CA ALA A 464 -21.94 30.12 24.26
C ALA A 464 -21.44 29.35 23.03
N LYS A 465 -20.14 29.09 22.97
CA LYS A 465 -19.50 28.34 21.87
C LYS A 465 -20.12 26.95 21.68
N GLU A 466 -20.51 26.34 22.76
CA GLU A 466 -21.11 25.00 22.82
C GLU A 466 -22.48 24.94 22.12
N ASP A 467 -23.22 26.06 22.11
CA ASP A 467 -24.53 26.17 21.48
C ASP A 467 -24.48 26.13 19.95
N LEU A 468 -23.37 26.60 19.36
CA LEU A 468 -23.20 26.76 17.93
C LEU A 468 -23.46 25.45 17.16
N LYS A 469 -22.87 24.35 17.61
CA LYS A 469 -23.07 23.05 16.95
C LYS A 469 -24.51 22.59 16.99
N THR A 470 -25.15 22.72 18.12
CA THR A 470 -26.55 22.33 18.32
C THR A 470 -27.48 23.16 17.46
N HIS A 471 -27.27 24.49 17.44
CA HIS A 471 -28.01 25.41 16.59
C HIS A 471 -27.86 25.07 15.09
N LEU A 472 -26.63 24.90 14.61
CA LEU A 472 -26.37 24.54 13.21
C LEU A 472 -27.03 23.23 12.80
N LEU A 473 -26.95 22.18 13.63
CA LEU A 473 -27.55 20.88 13.33
C LEU A 473 -29.10 20.93 13.30
N ALA A 474 -29.71 21.86 14.00
CA ALA A 474 -31.16 22.06 14.02
C ALA A 474 -31.63 23.07 12.96
N HIS A 475 -30.73 23.81 12.32
CA HIS A 475 -31.07 24.88 11.37
C HIS A 475 -31.75 24.34 10.12
N THR A 476 -32.81 25.04 9.67
CA THR A 476 -33.64 24.62 8.51
C THR A 476 -32.85 24.42 7.22
N ASP A 477 -31.90 25.32 6.92
CA ASP A 477 -31.06 25.19 5.72
C ASP A 477 -30.18 23.95 5.80
N VAL A 478 -29.62 23.65 6.99
CA VAL A 478 -28.76 22.48 7.20
C VAL A 478 -29.55 21.19 7.08
N LEU A 479 -30.74 21.14 7.69
CA LEU A 479 -31.64 19.99 7.56
C LEU A 479 -32.13 19.84 6.13
N GLY A 480 -32.47 20.95 5.45
CA GLY A 480 -32.87 20.93 4.04
C GLY A 480 -31.77 20.34 3.16
N LYS A 481 -30.52 20.80 3.33
CA LYS A 481 -29.36 20.29 2.57
C LYS A 481 -29.09 18.81 2.87
N ARG A 482 -29.22 18.38 4.13
CA ARG A 482 -29.13 16.97 4.52
C ARG A 482 -30.18 16.13 3.78
N ASN A 483 -31.43 16.58 3.75
CA ASN A 483 -32.51 15.89 3.05
C ASN A 483 -32.24 15.81 1.53
N GLU A 484 -31.63 16.85 0.91
CA GLU A 484 -31.19 16.80 -0.49
C GLU A 484 -30.16 15.69 -0.73
N TYR A 485 -29.16 15.58 0.15
CA TYR A 485 -28.17 14.50 0.08
C TYR A 485 -28.80 13.12 0.28
N GLU A 486 -29.67 12.95 1.26
CA GLU A 486 -30.36 11.67 1.50
C GLU A 486 -31.25 11.28 0.30
N ALA A 487 -31.96 12.23 -0.29
CA ALA A 487 -32.74 11.98 -1.49
C ALA A 487 -31.86 11.58 -2.69
N CYS A 488 -30.70 12.23 -2.84
CA CYS A 488 -29.72 11.91 -3.87
C CYS A 488 -29.15 10.49 -3.68
N VAL A 489 -28.76 10.12 -2.45
CA VAL A 489 -28.29 8.75 -2.11
C VAL A 489 -29.36 7.72 -2.47
N ASN A 490 -30.60 7.95 -2.03
CA ASN A 490 -31.71 7.03 -2.29
C ASN A 490 -32.00 6.86 -3.79
N LYS A 491 -31.95 7.96 -4.57
CA LYS A 491 -32.09 7.92 -6.02
C LYS A 491 -30.96 7.14 -6.68
N TRP A 492 -29.71 7.44 -6.29
CA TRP A 492 -28.53 6.76 -6.77
C TRP A 492 -28.56 5.26 -6.48
N TRP A 493 -28.93 4.89 -5.24
CA TRP A 493 -29.06 3.51 -4.81
C TRP A 493 -30.06 2.74 -5.66
N LYS A 494 -31.29 3.27 -5.80
CA LYS A 494 -32.34 2.66 -6.63
C LYS A 494 -31.87 2.43 -8.09
N SER A 495 -31.06 3.32 -8.62
CA SER A 495 -30.54 3.22 -10.01
C SER A 495 -29.39 2.20 -10.15
N ASN A 496 -28.77 1.79 -9.03
CA ASN A 496 -27.54 1.00 -9.07
C ASN A 496 -27.64 -0.36 -8.37
N ILE A 497 -28.67 -0.59 -7.54
CA ILE A 497 -28.83 -1.84 -6.76
C ILE A 497 -28.82 -3.09 -7.65
N ALA A 498 -29.48 -3.06 -8.78
CA ALA A 498 -29.52 -4.19 -9.73
C ALA A 498 -28.13 -4.59 -10.28
N LYS A 499 -27.20 -3.62 -10.34
CA LYS A 499 -25.81 -3.90 -10.76
C LYS A 499 -25.05 -4.65 -9.65
N LEU A 500 -25.32 -4.31 -8.39
CA LEU A 500 -24.76 -5.00 -7.23
C LEU A 500 -25.35 -6.41 -7.10
N GLU A 501 -26.66 -6.56 -7.23
CA GLU A 501 -27.34 -7.85 -7.19
C GLU A 501 -26.81 -8.84 -8.25
N ALA A 502 -26.39 -8.32 -9.41
CA ALA A 502 -25.79 -9.11 -10.48
C ALA A 502 -24.33 -9.53 -10.24
N LEU A 503 -23.70 -9.09 -9.13
CA LEU A 503 -22.28 -9.33 -8.84
C LEU A 503 -21.89 -10.83 -8.84
N PRO A 504 -22.64 -11.78 -8.23
CA PRO A 504 -22.31 -13.20 -8.25
C PRO A 504 -22.22 -13.79 -9.65
N THR A 505 -23.06 -13.29 -10.55
CA THR A 505 -23.10 -13.79 -11.95
C THR A 505 -22.03 -13.11 -12.81
N LYS A 506 -21.84 -11.79 -12.64
CA LYS A 506 -20.92 -11.02 -13.48
C LYS A 506 -19.48 -11.04 -12.98
N LYS A 507 -19.26 -11.26 -11.70
CA LYS A 507 -17.93 -11.28 -11.04
C LYS A 507 -17.06 -10.04 -11.36
N ASN A 508 -17.68 -8.89 -11.63
CA ASN A 508 -17.05 -7.68 -12.16
C ASN A 508 -16.86 -6.59 -11.09
N ILE A 509 -16.36 -6.98 -9.94
CA ILE A 509 -16.21 -6.12 -8.75
C ILE A 509 -15.43 -4.82 -9.04
N PHE A 510 -14.37 -4.90 -9.86
CA PHE A 510 -13.56 -3.75 -10.23
C PHE A 510 -14.36 -2.71 -11.05
N ASP A 511 -15.06 -3.17 -12.08
CA ASP A 511 -15.88 -2.28 -12.93
C ASP A 511 -17.06 -1.70 -12.15
N LEU A 512 -17.64 -2.50 -11.24
CA LEU A 512 -18.71 -2.04 -10.35
C LEU A 512 -18.23 -0.90 -9.46
N ARG A 513 -17.09 -1.07 -8.78
CA ARG A 513 -16.45 -0.03 -7.97
C ARG A 513 -16.19 1.23 -8.76
N LYS A 514 -15.58 1.09 -9.94
CA LYS A 514 -15.26 2.21 -10.84
C LYS A 514 -16.51 2.97 -11.24
N ASN A 515 -17.54 2.26 -11.69
CA ASN A 515 -18.80 2.86 -12.16
C ASN A 515 -19.54 3.56 -11.02
N PHE A 516 -19.58 2.97 -9.83
CA PHE A 516 -20.19 3.57 -8.65
C PHE A 516 -19.44 4.83 -8.21
N SER A 517 -18.11 4.76 -8.16
CA SER A 517 -17.28 5.93 -7.82
C SER A 517 -17.47 7.10 -8.78
N VAL A 518 -17.65 6.85 -10.06
CA VAL A 518 -17.91 7.90 -11.06
C VAL A 518 -19.31 8.48 -10.89
N SER A 519 -20.33 7.64 -10.84
CA SER A 519 -21.72 8.10 -10.78
C SER A 519 -22.05 8.85 -9.48
N ILE A 520 -21.59 8.34 -8.33
CA ILE A 520 -21.84 8.99 -7.04
C ILE A 520 -21.15 10.36 -6.96
N ALA A 521 -19.93 10.46 -7.49
CA ALA A 521 -19.19 11.71 -7.52
C ALA A 521 -19.85 12.76 -8.41
N GLN A 522 -20.37 12.35 -9.57
CA GLN A 522 -21.12 13.24 -10.47
C GLN A 522 -22.40 13.75 -9.83
N ASP A 523 -23.18 12.88 -9.21
CA ASP A 523 -24.45 13.25 -8.59
C ASP A 523 -24.25 14.17 -7.37
N PHE A 524 -23.24 13.87 -6.53
CA PHE A 524 -23.04 14.60 -5.28
C PHE A 524 -22.30 15.93 -5.44
N SER A 525 -21.37 16.02 -6.39
CA SER A 525 -20.64 17.28 -6.62
C SER A 525 -21.54 18.44 -7.01
N GLN A 526 -22.72 18.15 -7.54
CA GLN A 526 -23.72 19.16 -7.91
C GLN A 526 -24.50 19.72 -6.72
N LEU A 527 -24.45 19.07 -5.57
CA LEU A 527 -25.15 19.53 -4.36
C LEU A 527 -24.39 20.63 -3.60
N GLY A 528 -23.17 20.96 -3.99
CA GLY A 528 -22.45 22.18 -3.64
C GLY A 528 -21.53 22.14 -2.44
N ILE A 529 -21.65 21.19 -1.50
CA ILE A 529 -20.79 21.11 -0.29
C ILE A 529 -19.62 20.14 -0.48
N LEU A 530 -19.92 18.99 -1.07
CA LEU A 530 -18.91 17.99 -1.40
C LEU A 530 -18.43 18.20 -2.83
N ASP A 531 -17.14 18.49 -2.97
CA ASP A 531 -16.50 18.49 -4.28
C ASP A 531 -16.35 17.06 -4.82
N LEU A 532 -15.86 16.95 -6.07
CA LEU A 532 -15.62 15.67 -6.74
C LEU A 532 -14.72 14.73 -5.91
N HIS A 533 -13.64 15.27 -5.33
CA HIS A 533 -12.66 14.46 -4.59
C HIS A 533 -13.21 13.99 -3.23
N LYS A 534 -13.93 14.85 -2.52
CA LYS A 534 -14.59 14.50 -1.25
C LYS A 534 -15.67 13.44 -1.46
N SER A 535 -16.47 13.56 -2.51
CA SER A 535 -17.51 12.58 -2.86
C SER A 535 -16.90 11.23 -3.21
N ARG A 536 -15.85 11.22 -4.03
CA ARG A 536 -15.11 9.99 -4.38
C ARG A 536 -14.42 9.38 -3.16
N GLY A 537 -13.87 10.22 -2.30
CA GLY A 537 -13.20 9.80 -1.06
C GLY A 537 -14.17 9.11 -0.10
N ALA A 538 -15.33 9.72 0.16
CA ALA A 538 -16.37 9.12 0.99
C ALA A 538 -16.82 7.74 0.46
N PHE A 539 -17.02 7.64 -0.85
CA PHE A 539 -17.32 6.36 -1.50
C PHE A 539 -16.18 5.35 -1.35
N ALA A 540 -14.93 5.77 -1.54
CA ALA A 540 -13.77 4.88 -1.42
C ALA A 540 -13.63 4.32 0.00
N ALA A 541 -13.85 5.14 1.03
CA ALA A 541 -13.85 4.72 2.43
C ALA A 541 -14.97 3.69 2.70
N TYR A 542 -16.18 3.97 2.23
CA TYR A 542 -17.32 3.05 2.38
C TYR A 542 -17.09 1.73 1.63
N TRP A 543 -16.64 1.80 0.37
CA TRP A 543 -16.33 0.60 -0.42
C TRP A 543 -15.27 -0.27 0.26
N SER A 544 -14.23 0.35 0.81
CA SER A 544 -13.17 -0.38 1.51
C SER A 544 -13.67 -1.15 2.74
N SER A 545 -14.71 -0.66 3.41
CA SER A 545 -15.32 -1.37 4.55
C SER A 545 -16.12 -2.61 4.12
N LEU A 546 -16.55 -2.67 2.86
CA LEU A 546 -17.34 -3.77 2.30
C LEU A 546 -16.52 -4.69 1.36
N GLU A 547 -15.26 -4.37 1.11
CA GLU A 547 -14.49 -5.03 0.05
C GLU A 547 -14.39 -6.55 0.23
N THR A 548 -14.17 -7.02 1.45
CA THR A 548 -14.08 -8.45 1.77
C THR A 548 -15.42 -9.15 1.52
N ASP A 549 -16.52 -8.57 2.00
CA ASP A 549 -17.85 -9.13 1.83
C ASP A 549 -18.25 -9.18 0.35
N LEU A 550 -17.93 -8.12 -0.41
CA LEU A 550 -18.21 -8.08 -1.84
C LEU A 550 -17.39 -9.10 -2.64
N LYS A 551 -16.14 -9.39 -2.23
CA LYS A 551 -15.33 -10.46 -2.80
C LYS A 551 -15.94 -11.82 -2.51
N SER A 552 -16.40 -12.06 -1.29
CA SER A 552 -17.10 -13.29 -0.89
C SER A 552 -18.41 -13.48 -1.67
N VAL A 553 -19.20 -12.42 -1.81
CA VAL A 553 -20.43 -12.44 -2.63
C VAL A 553 -20.14 -12.72 -4.11
N ALA A 554 -19.08 -12.14 -4.68
CA ALA A 554 -18.68 -12.40 -6.05
C ALA A 554 -18.22 -13.85 -6.28
N ALA A 555 -17.60 -14.47 -5.27
CA ALA A 555 -17.12 -15.84 -5.32
C ALA A 555 -18.25 -16.86 -5.11
N SER A 556 -19.04 -16.69 -4.03
CA SER A 556 -19.96 -17.71 -3.48
C SER A 556 -21.45 -17.37 -3.63
N GLY A 557 -21.77 -16.16 -4.12
CA GLY A 557 -23.16 -15.69 -4.24
C GLY A 557 -23.70 -15.03 -2.96
N TRP A 558 -24.97 -14.61 -3.03
CA TRP A 558 -25.69 -14.07 -1.88
C TRP A 558 -26.10 -15.21 -0.93
N ASN A 559 -25.28 -15.43 0.10
CA ASN A 559 -25.57 -16.41 1.14
C ASN A 559 -25.77 -15.68 2.47
N ALA A 560 -26.92 -15.91 3.10
CA ALA A 560 -27.29 -15.27 4.37
C ALA A 560 -26.33 -15.63 5.53
N GLU A 561 -25.63 -16.75 5.44
CA GLU A 561 -24.65 -17.18 6.44
C GLU A 561 -23.34 -16.36 6.41
N LEU A 562 -23.07 -15.65 5.30
CA LEU A 562 -21.89 -14.80 5.15
C LEU A 562 -22.08 -13.37 5.69
N ILE A 563 -23.31 -12.99 6.01
CA ILE A 563 -23.65 -11.68 6.54
C ILE A 563 -23.89 -11.84 8.04
N PRO A 564 -23.00 -11.33 8.91
CA PRO A 564 -23.26 -11.31 10.34
C PRO A 564 -24.57 -10.56 10.60
N ALA A 565 -25.47 -11.12 11.38
CA ALA A 565 -26.62 -10.38 11.90
C ALA A 565 -26.06 -9.30 12.84
N GLU A 566 -26.39 -8.03 12.56
CA GLU A 566 -26.13 -6.93 13.49
C GLU A 566 -26.90 -7.11 14.81
#